data_e6607c6f0de5394eb4295f1ff4ab06ea
#
_entry.id   e6607c6f0de5394eb4295f1ff4ab06ea
#
_cell.length_a   1.000
_cell.length_b   1.000
_cell.length_c   1.000
_cell.angle_alpha   90.00
_cell.angle_beta   90.00
_cell.angle_gamma   90.00
#
_symmetry.space_group_name_H-M   'P 1'
#
loop_
_entity.id
_entity.type
_entity.pdbx_description
1 polymer ?
#
loop_
_entity_poly.entity_id
_entity_poly.type
_entity_poly.pdbx_seq_one_letter_code
_entity_poly.pdbx_strand_id
1 'polypeptide(L)'
;NDESKQLLTGVNFKFKNQSLESAATDGHRLAVVLTSEEESFSKSEIINSLNNGDDSLSVTIPTRSLREIEKLVNTKLKDDSIKLFYDKGQVVFISSNQIITTRTLEGSYPNYSQLIPDNFSKVFKFERNLLINSLERIAVLADQQSSVVKIDINDDKFASISADAQDIGNAKELLPVSFNGDQIDIAF
;
A
#
# COMPACT_ATOMS: atom_id res chain seq x y z
N ASN A 1 -9.15 14.29 -17.50
CA ASN A 1 -10.46 13.91 -16.98
C ASN A 1 -10.36 13.73 -15.48
N ASP A 2 -11.21 14.40 -14.71
CA ASP A 2 -11.13 14.39 -13.24
C ASP A 2 -11.53 13.06 -12.59
N GLU A 3 -12.28 12.23 -13.28
CA GLU A 3 -12.78 10.95 -12.75
C GLU A 3 -11.66 9.95 -12.40
N SER A 4 -10.62 9.87 -13.23
CA SER A 4 -9.48 8.99 -12.95
C SER A 4 -8.71 9.43 -11.69
N LYS A 5 -8.61 10.75 -11.45
CA LYS A 5 -7.97 11.29 -10.24
C LYS A 5 -8.79 10.98 -8.99
N GLN A 6 -10.13 10.96 -9.10
CA GLN A 6 -10.99 10.63 -7.98
C GLN A 6 -10.80 9.18 -7.53
N LEU A 7 -10.65 8.23 -8.46
CA LEU A 7 -10.36 6.83 -8.13
C LEU A 7 -9.06 6.65 -7.36
N LEU A 8 -8.04 7.48 -7.64
CA LEU A 8 -6.76 7.43 -6.95
C LEU A 8 -6.81 7.94 -5.49
N THR A 9 -7.94 8.51 -5.06
CA THR A 9 -8.16 8.86 -3.65
C THR A 9 -8.65 7.68 -2.80
N GLY A 10 -8.84 6.52 -3.41
CA GLY A 10 -9.31 5.30 -2.77
C GLY A 10 -8.30 4.16 -2.83
N VAL A 11 -8.61 3.09 -2.13
CA VAL A 11 -7.94 1.80 -2.24
C VAL A 11 -8.82 0.86 -3.04
N ASN A 12 -8.27 0.23 -4.05
CA ASN A 12 -8.94 -0.79 -4.83
C ASN A 12 -8.79 -2.16 -4.17
N PHE A 13 -9.90 -2.83 -3.98
CA PHE A 13 -9.98 -4.19 -3.45
C PHE A 13 -10.46 -5.11 -4.57
N LYS A 14 -9.65 -6.11 -4.90
CA LYS A 14 -9.99 -7.18 -5.84
C LYS A 14 -10.09 -8.49 -5.09
N PHE A 15 -11.27 -9.06 -5.09
CA PHE A 15 -11.56 -10.38 -4.56
C PHE A 15 -11.55 -11.38 -5.72
N LYS A 16 -10.69 -12.37 -5.68
CA LYS A 16 -10.61 -13.42 -6.69
C LYS A 16 -10.11 -14.72 -6.08
N ASN A 17 -10.81 -15.83 -6.33
CA ASN A 17 -10.36 -17.18 -5.94
C ASN A 17 -9.87 -17.26 -4.48
N GLN A 18 -10.64 -16.69 -3.54
CA GLN A 18 -10.30 -16.72 -2.10
C GLN A 18 -9.04 -15.89 -1.73
N SER A 19 -8.59 -15.02 -2.61
CA SER A 19 -7.55 -14.03 -2.32
C SER A 19 -8.12 -12.62 -2.36
N LEU A 20 -7.54 -11.76 -1.57
CA LEU A 20 -7.80 -10.34 -1.59
C LEU A 20 -6.53 -9.62 -2.01
N GLU A 21 -6.60 -8.90 -3.12
CA GLU A 21 -5.58 -7.96 -3.53
C GLU A 21 -6.06 -6.54 -3.23
N SER A 22 -5.26 -5.80 -2.48
CA SER A 22 -5.52 -4.39 -2.14
C SER A 22 -4.46 -3.53 -2.80
N ALA A 23 -4.87 -2.53 -3.59
CA ALA A 23 -3.96 -1.67 -4.31
C ALA A 23 -4.30 -0.20 -4.13
N ALA A 24 -3.28 0.63 -3.97
CA ALA A 24 -3.38 2.09 -3.92
C ALA A 24 -2.24 2.73 -4.71
N THR A 25 -2.55 3.78 -5.48
CA THR A 25 -1.56 4.56 -6.22
C THR A 25 -1.99 6.03 -6.30
N ASP A 26 -1.03 6.92 -6.34
CA ASP A 26 -1.23 8.35 -6.64
C ASP A 26 -0.66 8.75 -8.01
N GLY A 27 -0.25 7.75 -8.81
CA GLY A 27 0.35 7.94 -10.12
C GLY A 27 1.89 8.00 -10.09
N HIS A 28 2.51 8.22 -8.92
CA HIS A 28 3.96 8.27 -8.74
C HIS A 28 4.48 7.06 -7.95
N ARG A 29 3.69 6.54 -7.06
CA ARG A 29 3.99 5.36 -6.23
C ARG A 29 2.80 4.42 -6.21
N LEU A 30 3.08 3.15 -6.04
CA LEU A 30 2.10 2.08 -6.00
C LEU A 30 2.36 1.20 -4.78
N ALA A 31 1.31 0.92 -4.02
CA ALA A 31 1.32 -0.08 -2.97
C ALA A 31 0.33 -1.20 -3.33
N VAL A 32 0.79 -2.45 -3.27
CA VAL A 32 -0.05 -3.63 -3.48
C VAL A 32 0.16 -4.59 -2.33
N VAL A 33 -0.93 -5.08 -1.78
CA VAL A 33 -0.93 -6.11 -0.73
C VAL A 33 -1.80 -7.26 -1.19
N LEU A 34 -1.24 -8.46 -1.17
CA LEU A 34 -1.95 -9.70 -1.47
C LEU A 34 -2.12 -10.50 -0.17
N THR A 35 -3.35 -10.82 0.15
CA THR A 35 -3.71 -11.65 1.30
C THR A 35 -4.27 -12.97 0.78
N SER A 36 -3.65 -14.10 1.16
CA SER A 36 -4.08 -15.44 0.76
C SER A 36 -4.97 -16.11 1.81
N GLU A 37 -5.63 -17.21 1.43
CA GLU A 37 -6.59 -17.94 2.26
C GLU A 37 -6.06 -18.46 3.61
N GLU A 38 -4.77 -18.71 3.70
CA GLU A 38 -4.18 -19.24 4.94
C GLU A 38 -4.27 -18.25 6.10
N GLU A 39 -4.56 -16.98 5.81
CA GLU A 39 -4.52 -15.93 6.82
C GLU A 39 -5.88 -15.42 7.30
N SER A 40 -7.06 -15.67 6.69
CA SER A 40 -8.29 -15.10 7.30
C SER A 40 -9.61 -15.07 6.50
N PHE A 41 -9.89 -15.82 5.47
CA PHE A 41 -11.21 -15.71 4.84
C PHE A 41 -12.07 -16.98 4.98
N SER A 42 -13.18 -16.84 5.68
CA SER A 42 -14.20 -17.89 5.69
C SER A 42 -14.97 -17.89 4.36
N LYS A 43 -14.93 -19.03 3.70
CA LYS A 43 -15.36 -19.31 2.33
C LYS A 43 -16.81 -18.96 1.97
N SER A 44 -17.68 -18.74 2.93
CA SER A 44 -19.13 -18.81 2.71
C SER A 44 -19.84 -17.49 2.52
N GLU A 45 -19.25 -16.35 2.89
CA GLU A 45 -19.96 -15.07 2.95
C GLU A 45 -19.67 -14.11 1.79
N ILE A 46 -18.54 -14.24 1.12
CA ILE A 46 -18.18 -13.39 -0.04
C ILE A 46 -18.87 -13.89 -1.33
N ILE A 47 -19.09 -15.20 -1.45
CA ILE A 47 -19.59 -15.84 -2.69
C ILE A 47 -21.05 -15.53 -2.97
N ASN A 48 -21.87 -15.27 -1.95
CA ASN A 48 -23.30 -14.98 -2.15
C ASN A 48 -23.60 -13.63 -2.81
N SER A 49 -22.62 -12.73 -2.87
CA SER A 49 -22.76 -11.43 -3.57
C SER A 49 -22.26 -11.45 -5.02
N LEU A 50 -21.58 -12.52 -5.45
CA LEU A 50 -20.95 -12.67 -6.77
C LEU A 50 -21.84 -13.39 -7.79
N ASN A 51 -23.15 -13.47 -7.58
CA ASN A 51 -24.11 -14.28 -8.38
C ASN A 51 -24.26 -13.88 -9.87
N ASN A 52 -23.35 -13.13 -10.45
CA ASN A 52 -23.38 -12.75 -11.86
C ASN A 52 -22.35 -13.45 -12.77
N GLY A 53 -21.78 -14.57 -12.34
CA GLY A 53 -20.93 -15.38 -13.23
C GLY A 53 -19.50 -14.86 -13.46
N ASP A 54 -19.10 -13.80 -12.79
CA ASP A 54 -17.73 -13.30 -12.79
C ASP A 54 -17.07 -13.71 -11.46
N ASP A 55 -16.02 -14.54 -11.54
CA ASP A 55 -15.32 -15.08 -10.38
C ASP A 55 -14.50 -14.01 -9.62
N SER A 56 -14.69 -12.74 -9.97
CA SER A 56 -13.95 -11.62 -9.36
C SER A 56 -14.81 -10.40 -9.08
N LEU A 57 -14.64 -9.80 -7.92
CA LEU A 57 -15.21 -8.52 -7.55
C LEU A 57 -14.10 -7.48 -7.42
N SER A 58 -14.26 -6.33 -8.07
CA SER A 58 -13.34 -5.19 -7.91
C SER A 58 -14.12 -3.96 -7.44
N VAL A 59 -13.73 -3.41 -6.29
CA VAL A 59 -14.37 -2.24 -5.70
C VAL A 59 -13.33 -1.25 -5.21
N THR A 60 -13.55 0.05 -5.41
CA THR A 60 -12.66 1.10 -4.90
C THR A 60 -13.34 1.82 -3.74
N ILE A 61 -12.73 1.74 -2.58
CA ILE A 61 -13.25 2.31 -1.32
C ILE A 61 -12.48 3.60 -1.01
N PRO A 62 -13.16 4.73 -0.72
CA PRO A 62 -12.47 5.97 -0.36
C PRO A 62 -11.55 5.79 0.84
N THR A 63 -10.32 6.31 0.75
CA THR A 63 -9.32 6.23 1.85
C THR A 63 -9.85 6.84 3.15
N ARG A 64 -10.67 7.89 3.05
CA ARG A 64 -11.30 8.50 4.23
C ARG A 64 -12.16 7.51 5.01
N SER A 65 -12.94 6.70 4.31
CA SER A 65 -13.79 5.68 4.95
C SER A 65 -12.95 4.57 5.58
N LEU A 66 -11.88 4.13 4.90
CA LEU A 66 -10.97 3.12 5.42
C LEU A 66 -10.24 3.59 6.68
N ARG A 67 -9.87 4.86 6.77
CA ARG A 67 -9.26 5.43 7.99
C ARG A 67 -10.22 5.40 9.19
N GLU A 68 -11.50 5.62 8.98
CA GLU A 68 -12.49 5.50 10.07
C GLU A 68 -12.66 4.03 10.49
N ILE A 69 -12.65 3.10 9.54
CA ILE A 69 -12.69 1.67 9.83
C ILE A 69 -11.44 1.24 10.61
N GLU A 70 -10.25 1.69 10.18
CA GLU A 70 -8.99 1.42 10.88
C GLU A 70 -9.02 1.88 12.34
N LYS A 71 -9.51 3.09 12.61
CA LYS A 71 -9.66 3.62 13.98
C LYS A 71 -10.56 2.73 14.81
N LEU A 72 -11.66 2.25 14.25
CA LEU A 72 -12.60 1.39 14.95
C LEU A 72 -12.01 0.01 15.23
N VAL A 73 -11.31 -0.56 14.26
CA VAL A 73 -10.61 -1.84 14.40
C VAL A 73 -9.56 -1.78 15.49
N ASN A 74 -8.75 -0.73 15.51
CA ASN A 74 -7.66 -0.57 16.47
C ASN A 74 -8.14 -0.30 17.90
N THR A 75 -9.41 0.15 18.06
CA THR A 75 -9.82 0.67 19.37
C THR A 75 -10.34 -0.40 20.33
N LYS A 76 -10.90 -1.52 19.92
CA LYS A 76 -11.51 -2.50 20.86
C LYS A 76 -11.99 -3.83 20.26
N LEU A 77 -11.48 -4.32 19.16
CA LEU A 77 -12.01 -5.59 18.67
C LEU A 77 -11.47 -6.76 19.50
N LYS A 78 -12.38 -7.39 20.27
CA LYS A 78 -12.17 -8.73 20.82
C LYS A 78 -12.37 -9.82 19.74
N ASP A 79 -12.99 -9.45 18.63
CA ASP A 79 -13.24 -10.36 17.52
C ASP A 79 -12.19 -10.15 16.44
N ASP A 80 -11.56 -11.22 16.02
CA ASP A 80 -10.46 -11.22 15.03
C ASP A 80 -10.97 -11.04 13.57
N SER A 81 -12.27 -10.75 13.36
CA SER A 81 -12.86 -10.68 12.03
C SER A 81 -13.78 -9.49 11.79
N ILE A 82 -13.74 -8.97 10.56
CA ILE A 82 -14.67 -7.98 10.05
C ILE A 82 -15.38 -8.59 8.85
N LYS A 83 -16.72 -8.50 8.84
CA LYS A 83 -17.51 -8.89 7.67
C LYS A 83 -17.66 -7.72 6.74
N LEU A 84 -17.43 -7.96 5.44
CA LEU A 84 -17.61 -6.97 4.37
C LEU A 84 -18.72 -7.44 3.44
N PHE A 85 -19.68 -6.57 3.18
CA PHE A 85 -20.75 -6.77 2.22
C PHE A 85 -20.72 -5.68 1.15
N TYR A 86 -21.00 -6.03 -0.09
CA TYR A 86 -21.09 -5.10 -1.20
C TYR A 86 -22.42 -5.27 -1.91
N ASP A 87 -23.13 -4.18 -2.13
CA ASP A 87 -24.33 -4.12 -2.98
C ASP A 87 -24.47 -2.74 -3.60
N LYS A 88 -24.73 -2.69 -4.91
CA LYS A 88 -25.13 -1.48 -5.67
C LYS A 88 -24.27 -0.23 -5.36
N GLY A 89 -22.95 -0.38 -5.35
CA GLY A 89 -22.04 0.74 -5.11
C GLY A 89 -21.92 1.16 -3.64
N GLN A 90 -22.38 0.31 -2.71
CA GLN A 90 -22.17 0.49 -1.29
C GLN A 90 -21.42 -0.68 -0.70
N VAL A 91 -20.53 -0.38 0.23
CA VAL A 91 -19.83 -1.37 1.05
C VAL A 91 -20.26 -1.18 2.51
N VAL A 92 -20.58 -2.30 3.14
CA VAL A 92 -20.96 -2.35 4.56
C VAL A 92 -19.94 -3.19 5.30
N PHE A 93 -19.33 -2.62 6.33
CA PHE A 93 -18.44 -3.30 7.26
C PHE A 93 -19.18 -3.57 8.55
N ILE A 94 -19.17 -4.81 9.01
CA ILE A 94 -19.79 -5.24 10.24
C ILE A 94 -18.72 -5.87 11.14
N SER A 95 -18.64 -5.36 12.36
CA SER A 95 -17.81 -5.91 13.42
C SER A 95 -18.61 -5.90 14.70
N SER A 96 -18.64 -7.02 15.41
CA SER A 96 -19.39 -7.27 16.67
C SER A 96 -20.66 -6.40 16.88
N ASN A 97 -20.54 -5.17 17.34
CA ASN A 97 -21.63 -4.23 17.62
C ASN A 97 -21.59 -2.95 16.76
N GLN A 98 -20.78 -2.91 15.70
CA GLN A 98 -20.61 -1.71 14.88
C GLN A 98 -20.88 -2.03 13.41
N ILE A 99 -21.56 -1.09 12.75
CA ILE A 99 -21.84 -1.13 11.32
C ILE A 99 -21.39 0.18 10.72
N ILE A 100 -20.53 0.10 9.69
CA ILE A 100 -20.10 1.24 8.89
C ILE A 100 -20.52 0.99 7.46
N THR A 101 -21.17 1.96 6.86
CA THR A 101 -21.49 1.92 5.43
C THR A 101 -20.80 3.06 4.71
N THR A 102 -20.32 2.79 3.50
CA THR A 102 -19.69 3.78 2.62
C THR A 102 -20.05 3.51 1.17
N ARG A 103 -20.07 4.57 0.35
CA ARG A 103 -20.17 4.42 -1.10
C ARG A 103 -18.80 4.12 -1.68
N THR A 104 -18.78 3.29 -2.72
CA THR A 104 -17.60 3.07 -3.54
C THR A 104 -17.35 4.24 -4.48
N LEU A 105 -16.11 4.40 -4.93
CA LEU A 105 -15.80 5.29 -6.04
C LEU A 105 -16.17 4.59 -7.34
N GLU A 106 -16.86 5.30 -8.22
CA GLU A 106 -17.31 4.78 -9.51
C GLU A 106 -16.19 4.84 -10.57
N GLY A 107 -16.13 3.85 -11.45
CA GLY A 107 -15.19 3.75 -12.55
C GLY A 107 -14.26 2.55 -12.46
N SER A 108 -13.39 2.40 -13.47
CA SER A 108 -12.40 1.32 -13.54
C SER A 108 -11.07 1.79 -12.96
N TYR A 109 -10.58 1.08 -11.93
CA TYR A 109 -9.27 1.36 -11.35
C TYR A 109 -8.16 1.12 -12.39
N PRO A 110 -7.11 1.95 -12.45
CA PRO A 110 -6.03 1.79 -13.43
C PRO A 110 -5.39 0.40 -13.36
N ASN A 111 -5.06 -0.15 -14.53
CA ASN A 111 -4.34 -1.42 -14.61
C ASN A 111 -2.87 -1.21 -14.24
N TYR A 112 -2.55 -1.39 -12.98
CA TYR A 112 -1.20 -1.25 -12.43
C TYR A 112 -0.33 -2.50 -12.60
N SER A 113 -0.92 -3.66 -12.93
CA SER A 113 -0.15 -4.92 -13.06
C SER A 113 0.95 -4.81 -14.11
N GLN A 114 0.73 -4.02 -15.16
CA GLN A 114 1.72 -3.78 -16.21
C GLN A 114 2.88 -2.88 -15.78
N LEU A 115 2.75 -2.17 -14.66
CA LEU A 115 3.79 -1.29 -14.12
C LEU A 115 4.78 -2.03 -13.23
N ILE A 116 4.43 -3.23 -12.78
CA ILE A 116 5.28 -4.06 -11.93
C ILE A 116 6.17 -4.91 -12.84
N PRO A 117 7.50 -4.75 -12.79
CA PRO A 117 8.40 -5.55 -13.60
C PRO A 117 8.36 -7.04 -13.21
N ASP A 118 8.37 -7.92 -14.19
CA ASP A 118 8.46 -9.37 -13.97
C ASP A 118 9.85 -9.81 -13.49
N ASN A 119 10.88 -9.03 -13.83
CA ASN A 119 12.26 -9.32 -13.48
C ASN A 119 12.96 -8.09 -12.92
N PHE A 120 13.73 -8.27 -11.89
CA PHE A 120 14.55 -7.23 -11.27
C PHE A 120 16.03 -7.53 -11.53
N SER A 121 16.74 -6.58 -12.12
CA SER A 121 18.19 -6.69 -12.37
C SER A 121 19.02 -6.52 -11.10
N LYS A 122 18.45 -5.86 -10.08
CA LYS A 122 19.15 -5.55 -8.83
C LYS A 122 18.22 -5.78 -7.64
N VAL A 123 18.73 -6.45 -6.63
CA VAL A 123 17.97 -6.78 -5.41
C VAL A 123 18.79 -6.40 -4.19
N PHE A 124 18.19 -5.62 -3.29
CA PHE A 124 18.77 -5.20 -2.02
C PHE A 124 17.99 -5.80 -0.88
N LYS A 125 18.69 -6.22 0.17
CA LYS A 125 18.07 -6.68 1.42
C LYS A 125 18.54 -5.80 2.56
N PHE A 126 17.58 -5.14 3.21
CA PHE A 126 17.78 -4.35 4.41
C PHE A 126 17.08 -5.01 5.60
N GLU A 127 17.60 -4.77 6.79
CA GLU A 127 16.82 -4.98 8.00
C GLU A 127 15.74 -3.88 8.06
N ARG A 128 14.46 -4.30 8.18
CA ARG A 128 13.31 -3.43 8.02
C ARG A 128 13.30 -2.25 9.01
N ASN A 129 13.53 -2.53 10.30
CA ASN A 129 13.43 -1.49 11.33
C ASN A 129 14.59 -0.50 11.25
N LEU A 130 15.80 -0.97 10.89
CA LEU A 130 16.93 -0.09 10.66
C LEU A 130 16.66 0.86 9.50
N LEU A 131 16.12 0.36 8.40
CA LEU A 131 15.78 1.19 7.24
C LEU A 131 14.70 2.22 7.58
N ILE A 132 13.61 1.81 8.25
CA ILE A 132 12.54 2.73 8.65
C ILE A 132 13.06 3.83 9.55
N ASN A 133 13.80 3.48 10.63
CA ASN A 133 14.32 4.46 11.57
C ASN A 133 15.30 5.44 10.92
N SER A 134 16.12 4.97 9.96
CA SER A 134 17.01 5.83 9.21
C SER A 134 16.24 6.78 8.30
N LEU A 135 15.27 6.26 7.55
CA LEU A 135 14.43 7.10 6.68
C LEU A 135 13.67 8.15 7.49
N GLU A 136 13.13 7.82 8.65
CA GLU A 136 12.45 8.79 9.53
C GLU A 136 13.39 9.92 9.99
N ARG A 137 14.63 9.61 10.34
CA ARG A 137 15.61 10.64 10.71
C ARG A 137 16.05 11.51 9.55
N ILE A 138 16.36 10.88 8.41
CA ILE A 138 16.80 11.58 7.19
C ILE A 138 15.67 12.44 6.62
N ALA A 139 14.43 11.97 6.63
CA ALA A 139 13.27 12.68 6.12
C ALA A 139 13.00 14.01 6.84
N VAL A 140 13.46 14.18 8.10
CA VAL A 140 13.36 15.46 8.82
C VAL A 140 14.12 16.57 8.10
N LEU A 141 15.22 16.22 7.40
CA LEU A 141 16.07 17.15 6.65
C LEU A 141 15.78 17.14 5.15
N ALA A 142 14.93 16.23 4.67
CA ALA A 142 14.47 16.29 3.29
C ALA A 142 13.71 17.61 3.08
N ASP A 143 14.09 18.36 2.05
CA ASP A 143 13.47 19.66 1.74
C ASP A 143 11.95 19.49 1.63
N GLN A 144 11.22 20.42 2.26
CA GLN A 144 9.76 20.44 2.20
C GLN A 144 9.21 20.60 0.78
N GLN A 145 10.01 21.09 -0.15
CA GLN A 145 9.61 21.24 -1.56
C GLN A 145 9.89 19.99 -2.38
N SER A 146 11.01 19.33 -2.19
CA SER A 146 11.40 18.13 -2.97
C SER A 146 11.09 16.83 -2.27
N SER A 147 11.20 16.77 -0.94
CA SER A 147 11.06 15.57 -0.12
C SER A 147 11.92 14.38 -0.64
N VAL A 148 13.06 14.70 -1.24
CA VAL A 148 13.92 13.70 -1.90
C VAL A 148 14.90 13.10 -0.92
N VAL A 149 14.93 11.77 -0.87
CA VAL A 149 15.94 10.98 -0.17
C VAL A 149 16.74 10.20 -1.20
N LYS A 150 18.07 10.24 -1.09
CA LYS A 150 18.99 9.46 -1.93
C LYS A 150 19.43 8.20 -1.24
N ILE A 151 19.52 7.12 -1.99
CA ILE A 151 20.12 5.85 -1.57
C ILE A 151 21.25 5.51 -2.55
N ASP A 152 22.48 5.55 -2.07
CA ASP A 152 23.67 5.18 -2.82
C ASP A 152 24.21 3.85 -2.29
N ILE A 153 24.43 2.89 -3.17
CA ILE A 153 25.02 1.60 -2.84
C ILE A 153 26.25 1.44 -3.72
N ASN A 154 27.42 1.62 -3.10
CA ASN A 154 28.72 1.58 -3.75
C ASN A 154 29.50 0.32 -3.42
N ASP A 155 29.12 -0.39 -2.38
CA ASP A 155 29.69 -1.67 -2.01
C ASP A 155 28.60 -2.67 -1.61
N ASP A 156 28.97 -3.93 -1.42
CA ASP A 156 28.05 -5.03 -1.11
C ASP A 156 27.61 -5.07 0.37
N LYS A 157 28.10 -4.16 1.22
CA LYS A 157 27.93 -4.19 2.68
C LYS A 157 27.13 -3.03 3.23
N PHE A 158 27.29 -1.84 2.64
CA PHE A 158 26.68 -0.63 3.17
C PHE A 158 25.97 0.18 2.08
N ALA A 159 24.76 0.62 2.41
CA ALA A 159 24.06 1.65 1.67
C ALA A 159 24.18 2.98 2.39
N SER A 160 24.39 4.05 1.66
CA SER A 160 24.36 5.42 2.15
C SER A 160 22.98 6.01 1.89
N ILE A 161 22.27 6.43 2.94
CA ILE A 161 21.00 7.15 2.84
C ILE A 161 21.27 8.60 3.20
N SER A 162 20.83 9.53 2.33
CA SER A 162 21.10 10.95 2.51
C SER A 162 19.94 11.84 2.04
N ALA A 163 19.83 13.01 2.67
CA ALA A 163 19.00 14.11 2.21
C ALA A 163 19.79 15.41 2.30
N ASP A 164 19.50 16.33 1.40
CA ASP A 164 20.12 17.64 1.33
C ASP A 164 19.04 18.72 1.30
N ALA A 165 19.13 19.67 2.22
CA ALA A 165 18.27 20.84 2.30
C ALA A 165 19.15 22.09 2.21
N GLN A 166 18.98 22.88 1.14
CA GLN A 166 19.85 24.01 0.80
C GLN A 166 20.08 25.00 1.95
N ASP A 167 19.05 25.23 2.76
CA ASP A 167 19.10 26.25 3.83
C ASP A 167 19.37 25.69 5.23
N ILE A 168 19.30 24.37 5.42
CA ILE A 168 19.36 23.71 6.72
C ILE A 168 20.64 22.87 6.86
N GLY A 169 21.06 22.23 5.77
CA GLY A 169 22.23 21.36 5.73
C GLY A 169 21.92 19.98 5.15
N ASN A 170 22.82 19.04 5.37
CA ASN A 170 22.69 17.70 4.88
C ASN A 170 22.76 16.65 6.01
N ALA A 171 22.14 15.52 5.78
CA ALA A 171 22.25 14.34 6.62
C ALA A 171 22.63 13.13 5.78
N LYS A 172 23.46 12.26 6.38
CA LYS A 172 23.90 11.02 5.75
C LYS A 172 24.04 9.93 6.81
N GLU A 173 23.45 8.78 6.54
CA GLU A 173 23.58 7.58 7.37
C GLU A 173 24.07 6.41 6.53
N LEU A 174 24.81 5.50 7.16
CA LEU A 174 25.25 4.24 6.58
C LEU A 174 24.44 3.09 7.19
N LEU A 175 23.84 2.27 6.35
CA LEU A 175 23.05 1.11 6.75
C LEU A 175 23.68 -0.16 6.19
N PRO A 176 23.74 -1.23 6.97
CA PRO A 176 24.09 -2.54 6.45
C PRO A 176 23.10 -2.97 5.37
N VAL A 177 23.62 -3.43 4.24
CA VAL A 177 22.84 -3.95 3.12
C VAL A 177 23.45 -5.25 2.62
N SER A 178 22.63 -6.18 2.17
CA SER A 178 23.08 -7.30 1.35
C SER A 178 22.70 -7.00 -0.09
N PHE A 179 23.69 -6.80 -0.91
CA PHE A 179 23.56 -6.45 -2.32
C PHE A 179 24.51 -7.29 -3.17
N ASN A 180 24.04 -7.66 -4.34
CA ASN A 180 24.87 -8.31 -5.35
C ASN A 180 24.53 -7.65 -6.71
N GLY A 181 25.50 -6.92 -7.27
CA GLY A 181 25.34 -6.21 -8.53
C GLY A 181 26.25 -4.98 -8.65
N ASP A 182 26.10 -4.24 -9.74
CA ASP A 182 26.83 -2.99 -9.97
C ASP A 182 26.29 -1.86 -9.10
N GLN A 183 27.12 -0.86 -8.87
CA GLN A 183 26.78 0.37 -8.16
C GLN A 183 25.42 0.94 -8.60
N ILE A 184 24.68 1.50 -7.66
CA ILE A 184 23.41 2.15 -7.91
C ILE A 184 23.27 3.41 -7.07
N ASP A 185 22.72 4.45 -7.70
CA ASP A 185 22.34 5.72 -7.10
C ASP A 185 20.87 5.95 -7.45
N ILE A 186 20.02 6.05 -6.44
CA ILE A 186 18.57 6.20 -6.61
C ILE A 186 18.08 7.34 -5.72
N ALA A 187 17.21 8.19 -6.27
CA ALA A 187 16.51 9.24 -5.54
C ALA A 187 15.00 8.98 -5.55
N PHE A 188 14.35 9.17 -4.39
CA PHE A 188 12.92 8.94 -4.18
C PHE A 188 12.27 10.22 -3.68
#